data_f3faa692e3190cc85207f54af7c1af63
#
_entry.id   f3faa692e3190cc85207f54af7c1af63
#
_cell.length_a   1.000
_cell.length_b   1.000
_cell.length_c   1.000
_cell.angle_alpha   90.00
_cell.angle_beta   90.00
_cell.angle_gamma   90.00
#
_symmetry.space_group_name_H-M   'P 1'
#
loop_
_entity.id
_entity.type
_entity.pdbx_description
1 polymer ?
#
loop_
_entity_poly.entity_id
_entity_poly.type
_entity_poly.pdbx_seq_one_letter_code
_entity_poly.pdbx_strand_id
1 'polypeptide(L)'
;MHFVRHGEYLAASRITGPRHNLLQLRLGVGEQHEPICECLPPQGACNHEPLVEADIVASVLEGTSEANRRFGTSHVVTHIRYARNDTKPEVVYGLLALKILEQLHVGGTFVEGSNTI
;
A
#
# COMPACT_ATOMS: atom_id res chain seq x y z
N MET A 1 10.41 2.33 -8.11
CA MET A 1 9.06 2.25 -7.50
C MET A 1 8.07 2.98 -8.39
N HIS A 2 6.95 2.36 -8.68
CA HIS A 2 5.92 2.92 -9.53
C HIS A 2 4.74 3.38 -8.69
N PHE A 3 4.25 4.59 -8.97
CA PHE A 3 3.07 5.14 -8.30
C PHE A 3 1.93 5.24 -9.31
N VAL A 4 0.78 4.66 -8.95
CA VAL A 4 -0.39 4.56 -9.83
C VAL A 4 -1.64 4.95 -9.05
N ARG A 5 -2.58 5.60 -9.75
CA ARG A 5 -3.90 5.89 -9.20
C ARG A 5 -4.95 5.00 -9.89
N HIS A 6 -5.69 4.24 -9.09
CA HIS A 6 -6.80 3.41 -9.57
C HIS A 6 -8.09 3.93 -8.91
N GLY A 7 -8.77 4.85 -9.57
CA GLY A 7 -9.97 5.47 -8.98
C GLY A 7 -9.61 6.20 -7.67
N GLU A 8 -10.17 5.74 -6.56
CA GLU A 8 -9.90 6.31 -5.22
C GLU A 8 -8.68 5.68 -4.53
N TYR A 9 -8.06 4.68 -5.15
CA TYR A 9 -6.89 4.01 -4.59
C TYR A 9 -5.60 4.63 -5.10
N LEU A 10 -4.67 4.86 -4.18
CA LEU A 10 -3.30 5.22 -4.49
C LEU A 10 -2.44 3.98 -4.32
N ALA A 11 -1.67 3.65 -5.33
CA ALA A 11 -0.90 2.41 -5.36
C ALA A 11 0.59 2.68 -5.52
N ALA A 12 1.39 1.83 -4.89
CA ALA A 12 2.82 1.74 -5.14
C ALA A 12 3.20 0.29 -5.33
N SER A 13 4.10 0.04 -6.25
CA SER A 13 4.65 -1.29 -6.48
C SER A 13 6.17 -1.25 -6.47
N ARG A 14 6.77 -2.30 -5.91
CA ARG A 14 8.20 -2.51 -5.88
C ARG A 14 8.51 -3.90 -6.42
N ILE A 15 9.36 -3.95 -7.43
CA ILE A 15 9.81 -5.20 -8.03
C ILE A 15 11.32 -5.22 -7.98
N THR A 16 11.89 -6.21 -7.28
CA THR A 16 13.34 -6.38 -7.17
C THR A 16 13.69 -7.85 -7.39
N GLY A 17 14.00 -8.21 -8.64
CA GLY A 17 14.27 -9.60 -9.00
C GLY A 17 13.05 -10.49 -8.77
N PRO A 18 13.18 -11.60 -7.99
CA PRO A 18 12.05 -12.48 -7.73
C PRO A 18 11.05 -11.94 -6.71
N ARG A 19 11.35 -10.79 -6.09
CA ARG A 19 10.48 -10.18 -5.08
C ARG A 19 9.61 -9.12 -5.70
N HIS A 20 8.32 -9.14 -5.37
CA HIS A 20 7.39 -8.10 -5.78
C HIS A 20 6.40 -7.82 -4.65
N ASN A 21 6.04 -6.55 -4.51
CA ASN A 21 5.08 -6.09 -3.54
C ASN A 21 4.23 -4.99 -4.16
N LEU A 22 2.93 -5.11 -4.02
CA LEU A 22 1.96 -4.11 -4.48
C LEU A 22 1.08 -3.72 -3.31
N LEU A 23 0.98 -2.42 -3.07
CA LEU A 23 0.07 -1.88 -2.07
C LEU A 23 -0.84 -0.86 -2.71
N GLN A 24 -2.15 -0.98 -2.45
CA GLN A 24 -3.13 0.03 -2.81
C GLN A 24 -3.83 0.51 -1.54
N LEU A 25 -3.90 1.82 -1.39
CA LEU A 25 -4.51 2.47 -0.24
C LEU A 25 -5.64 3.39 -0.67
N ARG A 26 -6.75 3.37 0.08
CA ARG A 26 -7.78 4.38 -0.01
C ARG A 26 -7.73 5.20 1.27
N LEU A 27 -7.72 6.51 1.12
CA LEU A 27 -7.60 7.44 2.24
C LEU A 27 -8.96 8.05 2.58
N GLY A 28 -9.12 8.40 3.85
CA GLY A 28 -10.29 9.08 4.36
C GLY A 28 -9.92 10.14 5.37
N VAL A 29 -10.91 10.61 6.10
CA VAL A 29 -10.73 11.65 7.13
C VAL A 29 -11.33 11.16 8.46
N GLY A 30 -10.89 11.77 9.56
CA GLY A 30 -11.37 11.44 10.89
C GLY A 30 -10.40 10.61 11.69
N GLU A 31 -10.92 9.75 12.57
CA GLU A 31 -10.09 8.87 13.38
C GLU A 31 -9.73 7.61 12.61
N GLN A 32 -8.53 7.10 12.88
CA GLN A 32 -8.08 5.85 12.28
C GLN A 32 -8.81 4.68 12.94
N HIS A 33 -9.63 3.99 12.15
CA HIS A 33 -10.25 2.72 12.53
C HIS A 33 -9.52 1.57 11.82
N GLU A 34 -9.92 0.33 12.14
CA GLU A 34 -9.40 -0.84 11.44
C GLU A 34 -9.74 -0.74 9.95
N PRO A 35 -8.74 -0.72 9.06
CA PRO A 35 -9.03 -0.63 7.62
C PRO A 35 -9.62 -1.94 7.09
N ILE A 36 -10.43 -1.82 6.05
CA ILE A 36 -10.93 -2.97 5.30
C ILE A 36 -9.78 -3.46 4.41
N CYS A 37 -9.40 -4.72 4.56
CA CYS A 37 -8.29 -5.31 3.83
C CYS A 37 -8.80 -6.30 2.80
N GLU A 38 -8.35 -6.15 1.56
CA GLU A 38 -8.76 -7.01 0.44
C GLU A 38 -7.51 -7.61 -0.20
N CYS A 39 -7.56 -8.95 -0.39
CA CYS A 39 -6.50 -9.68 -1.07
C CYS A 39 -6.83 -9.77 -2.55
N LEU A 40 -5.96 -9.21 -3.39
CA LEU A 40 -6.11 -9.25 -4.84
C LEU A 40 -5.65 -10.62 -5.39
N PRO A 41 -6.10 -10.99 -6.61
CA PRO A 41 -5.62 -12.20 -7.26
C PRO A 41 -4.09 -12.21 -7.43
N PRO A 42 -3.46 -13.40 -7.52
CA PRO A 42 -2.02 -13.51 -7.70
C PRO A 42 -1.55 -12.79 -8.96
N GLN A 43 -0.38 -12.17 -8.86
CA GLN A 43 0.31 -11.53 -9.98
C GLN A 43 1.47 -12.43 -10.40
N GLY A 44 1.30 -13.18 -11.49
CA GLY A 44 2.29 -14.13 -11.95
C GLY A 44 2.35 -15.40 -11.11
N ALA A 45 3.37 -16.19 -11.32
CA ALA A 45 3.57 -17.47 -10.61
C ALA A 45 4.69 -17.33 -9.59
N CYS A 46 4.34 -17.40 -8.32
CA CYS A 46 5.31 -17.39 -7.22
C CYS A 46 4.91 -18.42 -6.17
N ASN A 47 5.92 -19.18 -5.72
CA ASN A 47 5.77 -20.14 -4.62
C ASN A 47 6.60 -19.66 -3.43
N HIS A 48 5.97 -18.97 -2.51
CA HIS A 48 6.58 -18.58 -1.25
C HIS A 48 5.55 -18.60 -0.14
N GLU A 49 6.01 -18.42 1.09
CA GLU A 49 5.12 -18.44 2.25
C GLU A 49 3.99 -17.42 2.12
N PRO A 50 2.75 -17.80 2.56
CA PRO A 50 1.64 -16.87 2.57
C PRO A 50 1.93 -15.66 3.46
N LEU A 51 1.46 -14.49 3.03
CA LEU A 51 1.51 -13.27 3.83
C LEU A 51 0.52 -13.37 5.00
N VAL A 52 0.87 -12.70 6.10
CA VAL A 52 -0.02 -12.59 7.27
C VAL A 52 -0.71 -11.23 7.18
N GLU A 53 -2.01 -11.24 6.92
CA GLU A 53 -2.79 -10.02 6.72
C GLU A 53 -2.73 -9.06 7.90
N ALA A 54 -2.80 -9.58 9.13
CA ALA A 54 -2.71 -8.73 10.33
C ALA A 54 -1.38 -7.99 10.40
N ASP A 55 -0.30 -8.60 9.96
CA ASP A 55 1.03 -7.98 9.93
C ASP A 55 1.11 -6.92 8.82
N ILE A 56 0.43 -7.14 7.69
CA ILE A 56 0.33 -6.14 6.63
C ILE A 56 -0.40 -4.89 7.16
N VAL A 57 -1.55 -5.08 7.78
CA VAL A 57 -2.35 -3.98 8.34
C VAL A 57 -1.53 -3.19 9.36
N ALA A 58 -0.89 -3.89 10.31
CA ALA A 58 -0.06 -3.25 11.34
C ALA A 58 1.07 -2.43 10.71
N SER A 59 1.74 -2.99 9.70
CA SER A 59 2.84 -2.34 9.01
C SER A 59 2.37 -1.08 8.26
N VAL A 60 1.23 -1.17 7.56
CA VAL A 60 0.65 -0.03 6.84
C VAL A 60 0.27 1.09 7.79
N LEU A 61 -0.37 0.77 8.92
CA LEU A 61 -0.75 1.78 9.91
C LEU A 61 0.47 2.45 10.53
N GLU A 62 1.53 1.69 10.79
CA GLU A 62 2.79 2.24 11.29
C GLU A 62 3.42 3.19 10.27
N GLY A 63 3.48 2.80 9.00
CA GLY A 63 4.00 3.65 7.92
C GLY A 63 3.18 4.92 7.72
N THR A 64 1.85 4.81 7.84
CA THR A 64 0.93 5.96 7.76
C THR A 64 1.17 6.93 8.91
N SER A 65 1.29 6.42 10.12
CA SER A 65 1.57 7.22 11.32
C SER A 65 2.90 7.95 11.19
N GLU A 66 3.93 7.26 10.70
CA GLU A 66 5.24 7.87 10.47
C GLU A 66 5.18 8.99 9.43
N ALA A 67 4.46 8.78 8.34
CA ALA A 67 4.28 9.80 7.31
C ALA A 67 3.55 11.02 7.88
N ASN A 68 2.47 10.81 8.63
CA ASN A 68 1.73 11.89 9.26
C ASN A 68 2.60 12.71 10.20
N ARG A 69 3.45 12.04 10.96
CA ARG A 69 4.38 12.69 11.88
C ARG A 69 5.42 13.52 11.12
N ARG A 70 6.00 12.96 10.05
CA ARG A 70 7.04 13.63 9.27
C ARG A 70 6.53 14.84 8.51
N PHE A 71 5.32 14.74 7.95
CA PHE A 71 4.78 15.75 7.04
C PHE A 71 3.73 16.66 7.68
N GLY A 72 3.41 16.45 8.95
CA GLY A 72 2.39 17.23 9.63
C GLY A 72 0.99 17.03 9.06
N THR A 73 0.68 15.83 8.60
CA THR A 73 -0.59 15.47 7.98
C THR A 73 -1.43 14.60 8.91
N SER A 74 -2.68 14.35 8.52
CA SER A 74 -3.64 13.55 9.29
C SER A 74 -4.36 12.54 8.40
N HIS A 75 -3.62 11.89 7.52
CA HIS A 75 -4.18 10.87 6.64
C HIS A 75 -4.68 9.67 7.43
N VAL A 76 -5.84 9.15 7.02
CA VAL A 76 -6.45 7.95 7.57
C VAL A 76 -6.57 6.93 6.44
N VAL A 77 -6.16 5.70 6.69
CA VAL A 77 -6.29 4.59 5.74
C VAL A 77 -7.60 3.88 6.02
N THR A 78 -8.50 3.87 5.04
CA THR A 78 -9.81 3.20 5.16
C THR A 78 -9.81 1.83 4.52
N HIS A 79 -9.04 1.65 3.45
CA HIS A 79 -8.99 0.39 2.70
C HIS A 79 -7.55 0.08 2.30
N ILE A 80 -7.20 -1.20 2.35
CA ILE A 80 -5.90 -1.74 1.94
C ILE A 80 -6.16 -2.85 0.95
N ARG A 81 -5.39 -2.87 -0.16
CA ARG A 81 -5.37 -3.99 -1.09
C ARG A 81 -3.92 -4.43 -1.31
N TYR A 82 -3.71 -5.73 -1.32
CA TYR A 82 -2.41 -6.33 -1.58
C TYR A 82 -2.57 -7.56 -2.47
N ALA A 83 -1.53 -7.96 -3.18
CA ALA A 83 -1.59 -9.12 -4.04
C ALA A 83 -1.34 -10.42 -3.25
N ARG A 84 -2.11 -11.46 -3.55
CA ARG A 84 -2.09 -12.72 -2.81
C ARG A 84 -0.72 -13.38 -2.77
N ASN A 85 0.04 -13.27 -3.84
CA ASN A 85 1.36 -13.90 -3.96
C ASN A 85 2.52 -12.93 -3.79
N ASP A 86 2.30 -11.79 -3.14
CA ASP A 86 3.38 -10.85 -2.82
C ASP A 86 4.38 -11.49 -1.85
N THR A 87 5.58 -10.94 -1.86
CA THR A 87 6.73 -11.51 -1.16
C THR A 87 6.90 -10.92 0.23
N LYS A 88 7.21 -11.78 1.22
CA LYS A 88 7.61 -11.35 2.57
C LYS A 88 8.96 -10.59 2.52
N PRO A 89 9.26 -9.75 3.54
CA PRO A 89 8.51 -9.57 4.79
C PRO A 89 7.41 -8.52 4.69
N GLU A 90 6.40 -8.64 5.55
CA GLU A 90 5.26 -7.73 5.57
C GLU A 90 5.61 -6.28 5.93
N VAL A 91 6.74 -6.06 6.56
CA VAL A 91 7.19 -4.69 6.91
C VAL A 91 7.39 -3.80 5.66
N VAL A 92 7.55 -4.41 4.48
CA VAL A 92 7.68 -3.69 3.21
C VAL A 92 6.42 -2.86 2.93
N TYR A 93 5.25 -3.32 3.38
CA TYR A 93 3.99 -2.59 3.16
C TYR A 93 3.94 -1.27 3.93
N GLY A 94 4.56 -1.20 5.10
CA GLY A 94 4.72 0.06 5.81
C GLY A 94 5.60 1.06 5.05
N LEU A 95 6.68 0.57 4.45
CA LEU A 95 7.53 1.39 3.59
C LEU A 95 6.76 1.88 2.37
N LEU A 96 5.98 1.01 1.73
CA LEU A 96 5.16 1.40 0.58
C LEU A 96 4.10 2.45 0.97
N ALA A 97 3.46 2.30 2.11
CA ALA A 97 2.50 3.28 2.62
C ALA A 97 3.16 4.63 2.85
N LEU A 98 4.32 4.65 3.50
CA LEU A 98 5.09 5.87 3.71
C LEU A 98 5.44 6.55 2.38
N LYS A 99 5.88 5.77 1.39
CA LYS A 99 6.24 6.30 0.07
C LYS A 99 5.05 6.84 -0.71
N ILE A 100 3.88 6.20 -0.61
CA ILE A 100 2.65 6.70 -1.22
C ILE A 100 2.29 8.07 -0.64
N LEU A 101 2.33 8.20 0.68
CA LEU A 101 1.97 9.43 1.35
C LEU A 101 3.02 10.53 1.14
N GLU A 102 4.30 10.17 1.06
CA GLU A 102 5.36 11.11 0.67
C GLU A 102 5.13 11.64 -0.74
N GLN A 103 4.84 10.75 -1.70
CA GLN A 103 4.57 11.13 -3.08
C GLN A 103 3.37 12.08 -3.17
N LEU A 104 2.32 11.80 -2.42
CA LEU A 104 1.14 12.64 -2.36
C LEU A 104 1.45 14.01 -1.75
N HIS A 105 2.24 14.03 -0.68
CA HIS A 105 2.59 15.25 0.06
C HIS A 105 3.43 16.21 -0.79
N VAL A 106 4.40 15.72 -1.53
CA VAL A 106 5.27 16.54 -2.38
C VAL A 106 4.63 16.91 -3.72
N GLY A 107 3.39 16.48 -3.97
CA GLY A 107 2.69 16.75 -5.22
C GLY A 107 3.26 15.97 -6.39
N GLY A 108 3.85 14.80 -6.13
CA GLY A 108 4.40 13.94 -7.17
C GLY A 108 3.31 13.32 -8.04
N THR A 109 3.74 12.78 -9.17
CA THR A 109 2.81 12.22 -10.17
C THR A 109 2.40 10.79 -9.82
N PHE A 110 1.09 10.52 -9.92
CA PHE A 110 0.54 9.17 -9.94
C PHE A 110 0.03 8.92 -11.36
N VAL A 111 0.50 7.87 -11.99
CA VAL A 111 0.04 7.48 -13.33
C VAL A 111 -1.38 6.93 -13.20
N GLU A 112 -2.29 7.36 -14.10
CA GLU A 112 -3.65 6.83 -14.11
C GLU A 112 -3.63 5.37 -14.51
N GLY A 113 -4.16 4.52 -13.64
CA GLY A 113 -4.27 3.11 -13.89
C GLY A 113 -5.58 2.73 -14.55
N SER A 114 -5.59 1.57 -15.21
CA SER A 114 -6.81 0.99 -15.74
C SER A 114 -7.70 0.50 -14.60
N ASN A 115 -9.02 0.75 -14.69
CA ASN A 115 -9.99 0.20 -13.74
C ASN A 115 -10.33 -1.25 -14.04
N THR A 116 -9.84 -1.79 -15.13
CA THR A 116 -9.97 -3.19 -15.48
C THR A 116 -8.75 -3.93 -14.91
N ILE A 117 -9.02 -4.78 -13.97
CA ILE A 117 -8.02 -5.67 -13.42
C ILE A 117 -8.24 -7.05 -14.02
#